data_8ba4368d74859087d0924a48f9ca7771
#
_entry.id   8ba4368d74859087d0924a48f9ca7771
#
_cell.length_a   1.000
_cell.length_b   1.000
_cell.length_c   1.000
_cell.angle_alpha   90.00
_cell.angle_beta   90.00
_cell.angle_gamma   90.00
#
_symmetry.space_group_name_H-M   'P 1'
#
loop_
_entity.id
_entity.type
_entity.pdbx_description
1 polymer ?
#
loop_
_entity_poly.entity_id
_entity_poly.type
_entity_poly.pdbx_seq_one_letter_code
_entity_poly.pdbx_strand_id
1 'polypeptide(L)'
;VIHFQSPFPYTEFRTPDWAKHATWYQLMPDRFRNGDPENDRPLTRPWTSDWYEASPEEAGVTVDGRTLGLWDWFIYKRLYGGDLAGVREKLDHIASLGVTAIYFNPVFEAESHHKYEATDYRHVDSSLGAGEDWSAVAAGEDLLDPATWTWSPSDRLFLELVKECHARGLKVVIDGVWNHVGMRHPAFADVVQRGPESPYADWFDVVSWDPFVHRGWAGYDDLPVFAKDSGGLASDAVVAHIHAVTRRWMDPDGDGDPSDGIDGWRLDVPMEGPMPFW
;
A
#
# COMPACT_ATOMS: atom_id res chain seq x y z
N VAL A 1 26.78 -25.27 -15.01
CA VAL A 1 25.77 -25.06 -13.97
C VAL A 1 26.48 -24.38 -12.82
N ILE A 2 26.19 -23.11 -12.58
CA ILE A 2 26.77 -22.36 -11.44
C ILE A 2 25.87 -22.67 -10.25
N HIS A 3 26.36 -23.43 -9.29
CA HIS A 3 25.69 -23.63 -8.02
C HIS A 3 25.97 -22.40 -7.13
N PHE A 4 24.98 -21.53 -6.97
CA PHE A 4 25.02 -20.56 -5.90
C PHE A 4 24.75 -21.30 -4.59
N GLN A 5 25.77 -21.51 -3.77
CA GLN A 5 25.56 -21.81 -2.36
C GLN A 5 25.20 -20.50 -1.67
N SER A 6 23.94 -20.37 -1.26
CA SER A 6 23.54 -19.28 -0.40
C SER A 6 24.28 -19.37 0.95
N PRO A 7 24.84 -18.26 1.46
CA PRO A 7 25.47 -18.24 2.77
C PRO A 7 24.46 -18.32 3.93
N PHE A 8 23.16 -18.34 3.64
CA PHE A 8 22.10 -18.37 4.64
C PHE A 8 21.53 -19.79 4.78
N PRO A 9 21.19 -20.25 6.00
CA PRO A 9 20.56 -21.55 6.21
C PRO A 9 19.10 -21.48 5.75
N TYR A 10 18.87 -21.66 4.45
CA TYR A 10 17.50 -21.81 3.95
C TYR A 10 16.98 -23.21 4.30
N THR A 11 15.93 -23.28 5.07
CA THR A 11 14.93 -24.31 4.89
C THR A 11 14.36 -24.17 3.47
N GLU A 12 14.30 -25.24 2.75
CA GLU A 12 13.92 -25.38 1.34
C GLU A 12 12.85 -24.36 0.87
N PHE A 13 13.28 -23.31 0.14
CA PHE A 13 12.35 -22.35 -0.45
C PHE A 13 11.57 -23.03 -1.58
N ARG A 14 10.28 -23.13 -1.44
CA ARG A 14 9.39 -23.68 -2.47
C ARG A 14 8.49 -22.58 -3.03
N THR A 15 8.75 -22.18 -4.27
CA THR A 15 7.81 -21.33 -5.00
C THR A 15 6.48 -22.07 -5.13
N PRO A 16 5.35 -21.50 -4.75
CA PRO A 16 4.03 -22.10 -4.98
C PRO A 16 3.82 -22.45 -6.44
N ASP A 17 3.18 -23.59 -6.71
CA ASP A 17 3.03 -24.08 -8.08
C ASP A 17 2.22 -23.12 -8.97
N TRP A 18 1.21 -22.45 -8.40
CA TRP A 18 0.45 -21.45 -9.13
C TRP A 18 1.33 -20.28 -9.60
N ALA A 19 2.29 -19.83 -8.78
CA ALA A 19 3.15 -18.69 -9.11
C ALA A 19 4.15 -18.98 -10.23
N LYS A 20 4.56 -20.27 -10.40
CA LYS A 20 5.49 -20.68 -11.46
C LYS A 20 4.91 -20.56 -12.87
N HIS A 21 3.59 -20.62 -12.98
CA HIS A 21 2.87 -20.66 -14.26
C HIS A 21 1.85 -19.52 -14.39
N ALA A 22 1.90 -18.53 -13.49
CA ALA A 22 0.94 -17.43 -13.48
C ALA A 22 1.12 -16.52 -14.70
N THR A 23 0.00 -16.15 -15.29
CA THR A 23 -0.11 -15.02 -16.21
C THR A 23 -0.62 -13.82 -15.42
N TRP A 24 0.21 -12.81 -15.29
CA TRP A 24 -0.02 -11.67 -14.42
C TRP A 24 -0.74 -10.53 -15.13
N TYR A 25 -1.67 -9.88 -14.41
CA TYR A 25 -2.23 -8.59 -14.75
C TYR A 25 -1.93 -7.61 -13.63
N GLN A 26 -1.08 -6.61 -13.90
CA GLN A 26 -0.84 -5.53 -12.95
C GLN A 26 -1.95 -4.50 -13.07
N LEU A 27 -2.50 -4.07 -11.94
CA LEU A 27 -3.62 -3.16 -11.87
C LEU A 27 -3.37 -2.05 -10.85
N MET A 28 -3.40 -0.80 -11.31
CA MET A 28 -3.47 0.39 -10.46
C MET A 28 -4.94 0.83 -10.40
N PRO A 29 -5.64 0.69 -9.25
CA PRO A 29 -7.10 0.93 -9.19
C PRO A 29 -7.51 2.29 -9.75
N ASP A 30 -6.91 3.38 -9.27
CA ASP A 30 -7.24 4.74 -9.74
C ASP A 30 -7.19 4.91 -11.27
N ARG A 31 -6.35 4.12 -11.94
CA ARG A 31 -6.11 4.18 -13.40
C ARG A 31 -6.81 3.07 -14.17
N PHE A 32 -7.75 2.37 -13.56
CA PHE A 32 -8.41 1.24 -14.20
C PHE A 32 -9.85 1.55 -14.61
N ARG A 33 -10.76 1.74 -13.66
CA ARG A 33 -12.16 2.05 -13.91
C ARG A 33 -12.82 2.63 -12.67
N ASN A 34 -13.51 3.73 -12.82
CA ASN A 34 -14.41 4.30 -11.81
C ASN A 34 -15.76 3.53 -11.88
N GLY A 35 -16.08 2.78 -10.85
CA GLY A 35 -17.33 2.03 -10.73
C GLY A 35 -18.32 2.68 -9.77
N ASP A 36 -17.83 3.50 -8.84
CA ASP A 36 -18.63 4.21 -7.85
C ASP A 36 -18.16 5.67 -7.71
N PRO A 37 -18.71 6.61 -8.50
CA PRO A 37 -18.33 8.01 -8.40
C PRO A 37 -18.65 8.68 -7.04
N GLU A 38 -19.40 8.03 -6.14
CA GLU A 38 -19.71 8.60 -4.82
C GLU A 38 -18.52 8.53 -3.86
N ASN A 39 -17.54 7.66 -4.13
CA ASN A 39 -16.30 7.56 -3.35
C ASN A 39 -15.17 8.47 -3.88
N ASP A 40 -15.41 9.18 -4.99
CA ASP A 40 -14.42 10.05 -5.61
C ASP A 40 -13.91 11.14 -4.66
N ARG A 41 -12.59 11.31 -4.61
CA ARG A 41 -11.96 12.41 -3.89
C ARG A 41 -12.22 13.75 -4.58
N PRO A 42 -12.19 14.86 -3.85
CA PRO A 42 -12.21 16.18 -4.46
C PRO A 42 -11.17 16.30 -5.58
N LEU A 43 -11.52 16.96 -6.69
CA LEU A 43 -10.67 17.15 -7.87
C LEU A 43 -10.39 15.88 -8.69
N THR A 44 -11.11 14.78 -8.47
CA THR A 44 -11.10 13.62 -9.38
C THR A 44 -11.51 14.06 -10.77
N ARG A 45 -10.72 13.72 -11.78
CA ARG A 45 -10.95 14.08 -13.17
C ARG A 45 -11.76 13.00 -13.88
N PRO A 46 -12.75 13.38 -14.69
CA PRO A 46 -13.45 12.42 -15.55
C PRO A 46 -12.49 11.75 -16.54
N TRP A 47 -12.68 10.47 -16.80
CA TRP A 47 -11.94 9.71 -17.83
C TRP A 47 -11.98 10.36 -19.22
N THR A 48 -13.04 11.08 -19.51
CA THR A 48 -13.25 11.83 -20.78
C THR A 48 -12.51 13.17 -20.83
N SER A 49 -11.88 13.59 -19.73
CA SER A 49 -11.08 14.83 -19.70
C SER A 49 -9.83 14.69 -20.56
N ASP A 50 -9.28 15.82 -21.01
CA ASP A 50 -7.99 15.80 -21.70
C ASP A 50 -6.87 15.40 -20.73
N TRP A 51 -6.18 14.32 -21.07
CA TRP A 51 -5.09 13.76 -20.25
C TRP A 51 -3.78 14.53 -20.42
N TYR A 52 -3.63 15.25 -21.51
CA TYR A 52 -2.40 15.91 -21.90
C TYR A 52 -2.42 17.44 -21.74
N GLU A 53 -3.56 18.00 -21.30
CA GLU A 53 -3.67 19.41 -21.00
C GLU A 53 -3.91 19.67 -19.51
N ALA A 54 -3.29 20.74 -18.98
CA ALA A 54 -3.55 21.18 -17.61
C ALA A 54 -4.97 21.78 -17.53
N SER A 55 -5.73 21.40 -16.50
CA SER A 55 -7.00 22.07 -16.23
C SER A 55 -6.78 23.50 -15.71
N PRO A 56 -7.81 24.35 -15.69
CA PRO A 56 -7.70 25.68 -15.09
C PRO A 56 -7.23 25.66 -13.63
N GLU A 57 -7.62 24.63 -12.86
CA GLU A 57 -7.26 24.46 -11.46
C GLU A 57 -5.79 24.02 -11.30
N GLU A 58 -5.24 23.33 -12.29
CA GLU A 58 -3.86 22.89 -12.34
C GLU A 58 -2.90 23.98 -12.85
N ALA A 59 -3.41 24.85 -13.70
CA ALA A 59 -2.59 25.87 -14.37
C ALA A 59 -1.99 26.87 -13.37
N GLY A 60 -0.67 27.03 -13.40
CA GLY A 60 0.05 28.02 -12.58
C GLY A 60 0.22 27.67 -11.12
N VAL A 61 -0.20 26.47 -10.68
CA VAL A 61 0.02 26.03 -9.30
C VAL A 61 1.53 25.88 -9.02
N THR A 62 1.97 26.44 -7.90
CA THR A 62 3.36 26.43 -7.48
C THR A 62 3.49 25.71 -6.13
N VAL A 63 4.41 24.77 -6.06
CA VAL A 63 4.79 24.05 -4.82
C VAL A 63 6.29 24.27 -4.59
N ASP A 64 6.67 24.72 -3.41
CA ASP A 64 8.06 25.00 -3.02
C ASP A 64 8.81 25.90 -4.02
N GLY A 65 8.12 26.90 -4.55
CA GLY A 65 8.65 27.86 -5.50
C GLY A 65 8.78 27.34 -6.95
N ARG A 66 8.40 26.09 -7.23
CA ARG A 66 8.36 25.49 -8.57
C ARG A 66 6.94 25.39 -9.10
N THR A 67 6.67 25.97 -10.25
CA THR A 67 5.40 25.78 -10.94
C THR A 67 5.31 24.33 -11.43
N LEU A 68 4.22 23.64 -11.08
CA LEU A 68 3.98 22.27 -11.52
C LEU A 68 3.68 22.25 -13.03
N GLY A 69 4.38 21.38 -13.73
CA GLY A 69 4.14 21.10 -15.13
C GLY A 69 3.13 19.99 -15.35
N LEU A 70 2.73 19.77 -16.60
CA LEU A 70 1.79 18.73 -16.98
C LEU A 70 2.19 17.33 -16.43
N TRP A 71 3.48 16.99 -16.47
CA TRP A 71 3.96 15.70 -16.00
C TRP A 71 3.84 15.55 -14.48
N ASP A 72 4.02 16.63 -13.71
CA ASP A 72 3.85 16.58 -12.26
C ASP A 72 2.39 16.25 -11.91
N TRP A 73 1.45 16.86 -12.63
CA TRP A 73 0.03 16.56 -12.47
C TRP A 73 -0.30 15.14 -12.91
N PHE A 74 0.06 14.79 -14.12
CA PHE A 74 -0.29 13.50 -14.72
C PHE A 74 0.26 12.30 -13.91
N ILE A 75 1.53 12.37 -13.50
CA ILE A 75 2.21 11.25 -12.83
C ILE A 75 1.90 11.22 -11.34
N TYR A 76 1.90 12.39 -10.66
CA TYR A 76 1.94 12.40 -9.19
C TYR A 76 0.66 12.92 -8.51
N LYS A 77 -0.17 13.69 -9.18
CA LYS A 77 -1.24 14.42 -8.50
C LYS A 77 -2.66 14.10 -8.98
N ARG A 78 -2.85 13.76 -10.26
CA ARG A 78 -4.19 13.53 -10.80
C ARG A 78 -4.81 12.27 -10.29
N LEU A 79 -6.06 12.37 -9.87
CA LEU A 79 -6.96 11.28 -9.56
C LEU A 79 -7.94 11.09 -10.72
N TYR A 80 -8.25 9.85 -11.06
CA TYR A 80 -9.25 9.50 -12.07
C TYR A 80 -10.38 8.64 -11.49
N GLY A 81 -10.36 8.37 -10.20
CA GLY A 81 -11.43 7.74 -9.45
C GLY A 81 -11.65 6.26 -9.75
N GLY A 82 -10.66 5.58 -10.35
CA GLY A 82 -10.77 4.13 -10.47
C GLY A 82 -10.75 3.47 -9.09
N ASP A 83 -11.60 2.46 -8.89
CA ASP A 83 -11.94 1.90 -7.60
C ASP A 83 -12.17 0.37 -7.63
N LEU A 84 -12.42 -0.23 -6.47
CA LEU A 84 -12.69 -1.67 -6.34
C LEU A 84 -14.00 -2.09 -7.00
N ALA A 85 -15.01 -1.22 -7.03
CA ALA A 85 -16.27 -1.48 -7.73
C ALA A 85 -16.03 -1.59 -9.25
N GLY A 86 -15.23 -0.70 -9.80
CA GLY A 86 -14.82 -0.75 -11.21
C GLY A 86 -13.98 -1.97 -11.55
N VAL A 87 -13.09 -2.40 -10.64
CA VAL A 87 -12.36 -3.67 -10.80
C VAL A 87 -13.31 -4.85 -10.83
N ARG A 88 -14.25 -4.91 -9.86
CA ARG A 88 -15.26 -5.96 -9.74
C ARG A 88 -16.09 -6.11 -11.01
N GLU A 89 -16.52 -5.00 -11.62
CA GLU A 89 -17.26 -4.99 -12.89
C GLU A 89 -16.46 -5.61 -14.06
N LYS A 90 -15.13 -5.65 -13.97
CA LYS A 90 -14.23 -6.10 -15.04
C LYS A 90 -13.55 -7.43 -14.78
N LEU A 91 -13.86 -8.14 -13.71
CA LEU A 91 -13.23 -9.42 -13.39
C LEU A 91 -13.43 -10.46 -14.50
N ASP A 92 -14.61 -10.54 -15.10
CA ASP A 92 -14.88 -11.48 -16.20
C ASP A 92 -14.04 -11.11 -17.45
N HIS A 93 -13.86 -9.81 -17.70
CA HIS A 93 -12.98 -9.35 -18.78
C HIS A 93 -11.52 -9.77 -18.50
N ILE A 94 -11.02 -9.52 -17.29
CA ILE A 94 -9.65 -9.89 -16.90
C ILE A 94 -9.45 -11.41 -17.05
N ALA A 95 -10.38 -12.21 -16.53
CA ALA A 95 -10.33 -13.67 -16.63
C ALA A 95 -10.34 -14.14 -18.10
N SER A 96 -11.12 -13.48 -18.98
CA SER A 96 -11.20 -13.81 -20.40
C SER A 96 -9.89 -13.60 -21.18
N LEU A 97 -8.95 -12.83 -20.65
CA LEU A 97 -7.61 -12.61 -21.21
C LEU A 97 -6.65 -13.78 -20.94
N GLY A 98 -7.07 -14.80 -20.18
CA GLY A 98 -6.20 -15.90 -19.75
C GLY A 98 -5.28 -15.53 -18.60
N VAL A 99 -5.58 -14.45 -17.88
CA VAL A 99 -4.92 -14.05 -16.64
C VAL A 99 -5.24 -15.05 -15.54
N THR A 100 -4.27 -15.39 -14.72
CA THR A 100 -4.43 -16.29 -13.57
C THR A 100 -4.03 -15.65 -12.24
N ALA A 101 -3.44 -14.45 -12.27
CA ALA A 101 -3.10 -13.69 -11.10
C ALA A 101 -3.22 -12.17 -11.33
N ILE A 102 -3.84 -11.46 -10.41
CA ILE A 102 -3.88 -9.99 -10.39
C ILE A 102 -2.87 -9.51 -9.35
N TYR A 103 -1.99 -8.62 -9.76
CA TYR A 103 -1.17 -7.83 -8.86
C TYR A 103 -1.73 -6.42 -8.77
N PHE A 104 -2.21 -6.05 -7.59
CA PHE A 104 -2.65 -4.69 -7.30
C PHE A 104 -1.45 -3.84 -6.86
N ASN A 105 -1.25 -2.67 -7.50
CA ASN A 105 -0.48 -1.59 -6.90
C ASN A 105 -1.07 -1.27 -5.52
N PRO A 106 -0.35 -0.55 -4.63
CA PRO A 106 -0.82 -0.36 -3.26
C PRO A 106 -2.29 0.04 -3.17
N VAL A 107 -3.01 -0.59 -2.24
CA VAL A 107 -4.46 -0.36 -2.02
C VAL A 107 -4.76 0.29 -0.68
N PHE A 108 -3.75 0.45 0.17
CA PHE A 108 -3.91 0.96 1.52
C PHE A 108 -4.16 2.47 1.55
N GLU A 109 -4.72 2.95 2.68
CA GLU A 109 -5.00 4.37 2.87
C GLU A 109 -3.75 5.21 2.60
N ALA A 110 -3.87 6.19 1.68
CA ALA A 110 -2.79 7.08 1.27
C ALA A 110 -3.33 8.30 0.52
N GLU A 111 -2.52 9.35 0.38
CA GLU A 111 -2.97 10.60 -0.27
C GLU A 111 -2.94 10.54 -1.79
N SER A 112 -1.92 9.88 -2.37
CA SER A 112 -1.77 9.84 -3.83
C SER A 112 -2.65 8.76 -4.49
N HIS A 113 -2.73 8.84 -5.80
CA HIS A 113 -3.38 7.79 -6.60
C HIS A 113 -2.60 6.48 -6.63
N HIS A 114 -1.26 6.54 -6.46
CA HIS A 114 -0.39 5.36 -6.49
C HIS A 114 -0.22 4.68 -5.13
N LYS A 115 -0.49 5.40 -4.03
CA LYS A 115 -0.56 4.89 -2.65
C LYS A 115 0.72 4.24 -2.09
N TYR A 116 1.88 4.56 -2.66
CA TYR A 116 3.16 4.09 -2.13
C TYR A 116 3.55 4.78 -0.81
N GLU A 117 2.96 5.94 -0.50
CA GLU A 117 3.10 6.65 0.77
C GLU A 117 1.95 6.29 1.73
N ALA A 118 1.91 5.04 2.18
CA ALA A 118 0.80 4.56 3.02
C ALA A 118 0.65 5.39 4.30
N THR A 119 -0.57 5.84 4.55
CA THR A 119 -0.99 6.41 5.82
C THR A 119 -1.35 5.31 6.81
N ASP A 120 -1.88 4.18 6.33
CA ASP A 120 -2.30 3.08 7.19
C ASP A 120 -2.30 1.76 6.41
N TYR A 121 -1.55 0.77 6.87
CA TYR A 121 -1.53 -0.57 6.26
C TYR A 121 -2.67 -1.49 6.73
N ARG A 122 -3.40 -1.07 7.77
CA ARG A 122 -4.50 -1.86 8.33
C ARG A 122 -5.76 -1.80 7.49
N HIS A 123 -5.93 -0.71 6.73
CA HIS A 123 -7.14 -0.40 5.99
C HIS A 123 -6.89 -0.13 4.52
N VAL A 124 -7.80 -0.63 3.70
CA VAL A 124 -7.92 -0.24 2.29
C VAL A 124 -8.36 1.23 2.23
N ASP A 125 -7.80 1.97 1.29
CA ASP A 125 -8.14 3.37 1.06
C ASP A 125 -9.63 3.55 0.79
N SER A 126 -10.25 4.43 1.56
CA SER A 126 -11.68 4.67 1.52
C SER A 126 -12.16 5.13 0.15
N SER A 127 -11.35 5.89 -0.60
CA SER A 127 -11.68 6.34 -1.96
C SER A 127 -11.56 5.22 -3.01
N LEU A 128 -10.93 4.11 -2.70
CA LEU A 128 -11.00 2.91 -3.54
C LEU A 128 -12.18 2.01 -3.17
N GLY A 129 -12.73 2.18 -1.97
CA GLY A 129 -13.74 1.33 -1.39
C GLY A 129 -15.10 2.00 -1.25
N ALA A 130 -15.59 2.11 -0.02
CA ALA A 130 -16.96 2.55 0.28
C ALA A 130 -17.08 4.02 0.67
N GLY A 131 -16.00 4.80 0.61
CA GLY A 131 -16.03 6.24 0.87
C GLY A 131 -16.22 6.64 2.33
N GLU A 132 -15.97 5.72 3.26
CA GLU A 132 -16.06 6.02 4.70
C GLU A 132 -15.00 6.98 5.20
N ASP A 133 -15.23 7.59 6.34
CA ASP A 133 -14.20 8.37 7.04
C ASP A 133 -13.20 7.41 7.72
N TRP A 134 -12.08 7.16 7.04
CA TRP A 134 -10.98 6.35 7.57
C TRP A 134 -10.52 6.85 8.96
N SER A 135 -10.45 8.14 9.18
CA SER A 135 -9.94 8.68 10.45
C SER A 135 -10.84 8.32 11.64
N ALA A 136 -12.14 8.22 11.41
CA ALA A 136 -13.09 7.76 12.42
C ALA A 136 -12.92 6.25 12.73
N VAL A 137 -12.60 5.43 11.73
CA VAL A 137 -12.30 4.01 11.94
C VAL A 137 -11.01 3.86 12.74
N ALA A 138 -9.93 4.50 12.29
CA ALA A 138 -8.61 4.39 12.89
C ALA A 138 -8.52 4.99 14.31
N ALA A 139 -9.39 5.95 14.67
CA ALA A 139 -9.37 6.62 15.98
C ALA A 139 -9.59 5.68 17.17
N GLY A 140 -10.21 4.53 16.96
CA GLY A 140 -10.46 3.53 18.00
C GLY A 140 -9.41 2.43 18.08
N GLU A 141 -8.38 2.49 17.26
CA GLU A 141 -7.42 1.42 17.07
C GLU A 141 -6.01 1.79 17.55
N ASP A 142 -5.31 0.82 18.12
CA ASP A 142 -3.90 0.94 18.50
C ASP A 142 -3.02 0.22 17.46
N LEU A 143 -2.03 0.92 16.92
CA LEU A 143 -1.06 0.33 15.98
C LEU A 143 -0.27 -0.84 16.58
N LEU A 144 -0.08 -0.82 17.91
CA LEU A 144 0.68 -1.83 18.65
C LEU A 144 -0.18 -3.00 19.14
N ASP A 145 -1.51 -2.87 19.09
CA ASP A 145 -2.44 -3.92 19.53
C ASP A 145 -3.40 -4.34 18.41
N PRO A 146 -3.05 -5.39 17.64
CA PRO A 146 -3.92 -5.90 16.57
C PRO A 146 -5.32 -6.36 17.02
N ALA A 147 -5.52 -6.62 18.33
CA ALA A 147 -6.85 -7.00 18.84
C ALA A 147 -7.85 -5.82 18.81
N THR A 148 -7.34 -4.59 18.70
CA THR A 148 -8.19 -3.39 18.57
C THR A 148 -8.60 -3.10 17.12
N TRP A 149 -7.97 -3.75 16.14
CA TRP A 149 -8.22 -3.45 14.73
C TRP A 149 -9.57 -3.98 14.26
N THR A 150 -10.27 -3.15 13.56
CA THR A 150 -11.59 -3.46 13.00
C THR A 150 -11.53 -3.66 11.48
N TRP A 151 -12.57 -4.17 10.89
CA TRP A 151 -12.73 -4.22 9.44
C TRP A 151 -13.61 -3.07 8.99
N SER A 152 -13.05 -2.15 8.21
CA SER A 152 -13.82 -1.05 7.61
C SER A 152 -14.78 -1.55 6.53
N PRO A 153 -15.73 -0.74 6.06
CA PRO A 153 -16.51 -1.06 4.87
C PRO A 153 -15.65 -1.32 3.63
N SER A 154 -14.61 -0.52 3.40
CA SER A 154 -13.66 -0.68 2.28
C SER A 154 -12.86 -1.97 2.37
N ASP A 155 -12.42 -2.36 3.58
CA ASP A 155 -11.73 -3.63 3.81
C ASP A 155 -12.61 -4.82 3.44
N ARG A 156 -13.86 -4.79 3.88
CA ARG A 156 -14.83 -5.86 3.57
C ARG A 156 -15.10 -5.96 2.08
N LEU A 157 -15.23 -4.82 1.40
CA LEU A 157 -15.40 -4.77 -0.05
C LEU A 157 -14.20 -5.40 -0.77
N PHE A 158 -12.97 -5.13 -0.29
CA PHE A 158 -11.77 -5.73 -0.85
C PHE A 158 -11.72 -7.25 -0.63
N LEU A 159 -12.06 -7.73 0.57
CA LEU A 159 -12.13 -9.18 0.84
C LEU A 159 -13.20 -9.88 0.00
N GLU A 160 -14.35 -9.23 -0.25
CA GLU A 160 -15.35 -9.74 -1.18
C GLU A 160 -14.80 -9.81 -2.62
N LEU A 161 -14.05 -8.80 -3.05
CA LEU A 161 -13.38 -8.80 -4.36
C LEU A 161 -12.36 -9.95 -4.47
N VAL A 162 -11.56 -10.21 -3.43
CA VAL A 162 -10.63 -11.35 -3.35
C VAL A 162 -11.39 -12.66 -3.54
N LYS A 163 -12.48 -12.86 -2.82
CA LYS A 163 -13.33 -14.04 -2.95
C LYS A 163 -13.90 -14.20 -4.36
N GLU A 164 -14.31 -13.12 -5.00
CA GLU A 164 -14.79 -13.14 -6.38
C GLU A 164 -13.68 -13.43 -7.40
N CYS A 165 -12.45 -12.99 -7.15
CA CYS A 165 -11.26 -13.37 -7.91
C CYS A 165 -11.02 -14.88 -7.80
N HIS A 166 -11.00 -15.42 -6.59
CA HIS A 166 -10.81 -16.85 -6.34
C HIS A 166 -11.88 -17.71 -7.02
N ALA A 167 -13.14 -17.28 -7.01
CA ALA A 167 -14.23 -17.97 -7.70
C ALA A 167 -14.02 -18.07 -9.23
N ARG A 168 -13.17 -17.20 -9.80
CA ARG A 168 -12.77 -17.19 -11.21
C ARG A 168 -11.41 -17.85 -11.47
N GLY A 169 -10.79 -18.42 -10.44
CA GLY A 169 -9.44 -19.00 -10.52
C GLY A 169 -8.31 -17.96 -10.62
N LEU A 170 -8.60 -16.70 -10.25
CA LEU A 170 -7.61 -15.63 -10.22
C LEU A 170 -6.98 -15.56 -8.81
N LYS A 171 -5.66 -15.56 -8.75
CA LYS A 171 -4.89 -15.27 -7.55
C LYS A 171 -4.76 -13.77 -7.33
N VAL A 172 -4.67 -13.33 -6.08
CA VAL A 172 -4.58 -11.91 -5.72
C VAL A 172 -3.29 -11.65 -4.96
N VAL A 173 -2.48 -10.73 -5.48
CA VAL A 173 -1.26 -10.24 -4.84
C VAL A 173 -1.37 -8.74 -4.70
N ILE A 174 -1.03 -8.19 -3.53
CA ILE A 174 -1.00 -6.75 -3.27
C ILE A 174 0.42 -6.27 -2.98
N ASP A 175 0.62 -4.96 -3.07
CA ASP A 175 1.92 -4.35 -2.86
C ASP A 175 2.20 -4.16 -1.36
N GLY A 176 3.30 -4.71 -0.87
CA GLY A 176 3.81 -4.53 0.48
C GLY A 176 4.94 -3.50 0.50
N VAL A 177 4.64 -2.28 0.90
CA VAL A 177 5.60 -1.15 0.95
C VAL A 177 6.23 -1.09 2.34
N TRP A 178 7.09 -2.05 2.68
CA TRP A 178 7.65 -2.22 4.03
C TRP A 178 8.94 -1.43 4.29
N ASN A 179 9.28 -0.49 3.41
CA ASN A 179 10.48 0.35 3.52
C ASN A 179 10.20 1.71 4.16
N HIS A 180 9.06 2.32 3.87
CA HIS A 180 8.70 3.68 4.24
C HIS A 180 7.19 3.84 4.36
N VAL A 181 6.76 4.97 4.89
CA VAL A 181 5.36 5.37 5.02
C VAL A 181 5.15 6.78 4.49
N GLY A 182 3.91 7.26 4.45
CA GLY A 182 3.61 8.67 4.22
C GLY A 182 3.75 9.52 5.49
N MET A 183 3.88 10.83 5.32
CA MET A 183 3.98 11.80 6.42
C MET A 183 2.78 11.77 7.38
N ARG A 184 1.62 11.34 6.91
CA ARG A 184 0.38 11.26 7.69
C ARG A 184 0.20 9.92 8.41
N HIS A 185 1.14 8.99 8.28
CA HIS A 185 1.09 7.74 9.04
C HIS A 185 1.05 8.04 10.55
N PRO A 186 0.09 7.50 11.33
CA PRO A 186 -0.11 7.88 12.73
C PRO A 186 1.13 7.77 13.60
N ALA A 187 1.94 6.72 13.41
CA ALA A 187 3.20 6.57 14.14
C ALA A 187 4.19 7.69 13.81
N PHE A 188 4.31 8.08 12.53
CA PHE A 188 5.22 9.15 12.14
C PHE A 188 4.72 10.52 12.62
N ALA A 189 3.43 10.79 12.49
CA ALA A 189 2.82 12.02 13.02
C ALA A 189 3.02 12.18 14.53
N ASP A 190 2.90 11.08 15.28
CA ASP A 190 3.19 11.08 16.74
C ASP A 190 4.68 11.36 17.01
N VAL A 191 5.60 10.78 16.23
CA VAL A 191 7.04 11.05 16.35
C VAL A 191 7.35 12.53 16.09
N VAL A 192 6.76 13.12 15.07
CA VAL A 192 6.93 14.56 14.76
C VAL A 192 6.42 15.43 15.92
N GLN A 193 5.29 15.05 16.54
CA GLN A 193 4.66 15.82 17.60
C GLN A 193 5.36 15.67 18.95
N ARG A 194 5.78 14.44 19.32
CA ARG A 194 6.26 14.11 20.67
C ARG A 194 7.77 13.89 20.75
N GLY A 195 8.43 13.84 19.60
CA GLY A 195 9.88 13.60 19.54
C GLY A 195 10.30 12.27 20.17
N PRO A 196 11.39 12.26 20.98
CA PRO A 196 11.89 11.03 21.62
C PRO A 196 10.92 10.37 22.61
N GLU A 197 9.89 11.09 23.05
CA GLU A 197 8.86 10.58 23.98
C GLU A 197 7.75 9.80 23.27
N SER A 198 7.79 9.73 21.94
CA SER A 198 6.85 8.93 21.17
C SER A 198 7.09 7.42 21.38
N PRO A 199 6.04 6.60 21.54
CA PRO A 199 6.18 5.14 21.58
C PRO A 199 6.66 4.56 20.26
N TYR A 200 6.69 5.35 19.19
CA TYR A 200 7.15 5.00 17.86
C TYR A 200 8.50 5.63 17.50
N ALA A 201 9.22 6.20 18.47
CA ALA A 201 10.45 6.96 18.22
C ALA A 201 11.55 6.09 17.56
N ASP A 202 11.58 4.80 17.84
CA ASP A 202 12.51 3.82 17.28
C ASP A 202 12.06 3.22 15.95
N TRP A 203 10.85 3.56 15.46
CA TRP A 203 10.34 3.05 14.19
C TRP A 203 11.06 3.64 12.98
N PHE A 204 11.48 4.92 13.09
CA PHE A 204 11.96 5.70 11.95
C PHE A 204 13.45 6.05 12.07
N ASP A 205 14.09 6.23 10.93
CA ASP A 205 15.49 6.69 10.86
C ASP A 205 15.57 8.20 11.14
N VAL A 206 15.57 8.56 12.42
CA VAL A 206 15.70 9.95 12.89
C VAL A 206 17.18 10.32 12.99
N VAL A 207 17.58 11.33 12.22
CA VAL A 207 18.96 11.84 12.16
C VAL A 207 19.24 12.81 13.31
N SER A 208 18.26 13.65 13.67
CA SER A 208 18.38 14.64 14.74
C SER A 208 16.99 14.94 15.31
N TRP A 209 16.93 15.15 16.63
CA TRP A 209 15.72 15.57 17.33
C TRP A 209 15.57 17.07 17.46
N ASP A 210 16.66 17.83 17.41
CA ASP A 210 16.66 19.30 17.49
C ASP A 210 17.78 19.89 16.60
N PRO A 211 17.46 20.51 15.45
CA PRO A 211 16.14 20.47 14.84
C PRO A 211 15.74 19.05 14.41
N PHE A 212 14.44 18.78 14.35
CA PHE A 212 13.95 17.46 13.92
C PHE A 212 14.32 17.21 12.45
N VAL A 213 15.07 16.13 12.21
CA VAL A 213 15.48 15.68 10.87
C VAL A 213 15.38 14.16 10.81
N HIS A 214 14.73 13.63 9.80
CA HIS A 214 14.63 12.21 9.52
C HIS A 214 15.16 11.88 8.13
N ARG A 215 15.35 10.60 7.82
CA ARG A 215 15.67 10.15 6.47
C ARG A 215 14.39 9.85 5.69
N GLY A 216 14.35 10.35 4.46
CA GLY A 216 13.37 9.98 3.46
C GLY A 216 13.93 8.97 2.45
N TRP A 217 13.06 8.15 1.84
CA TRP A 217 13.46 7.22 0.80
C TRP A 217 13.97 7.96 -0.44
N ALA A 218 15.15 7.57 -0.94
CA ALA A 218 15.80 8.16 -2.10
C ALA A 218 15.98 9.70 -2.02
N GLY A 219 15.97 10.28 -0.80
CA GLY A 219 16.08 11.72 -0.58
C GLY A 219 14.75 12.48 -0.65
N TYR A 220 13.62 11.77 -0.72
CA TYR A 220 12.29 12.36 -0.62
C TYR A 220 11.87 12.41 0.85
N ASP A 221 11.84 13.60 1.44
CA ASP A 221 11.52 13.79 2.88
C ASP A 221 10.04 13.46 3.20
N ASP A 222 9.16 13.44 2.21
CA ASP A 222 7.76 13.04 2.33
C ASP A 222 7.55 11.51 2.45
N LEU A 223 8.63 10.72 2.38
CA LEU A 223 8.62 9.27 2.49
C LEU A 223 9.53 8.78 3.63
N PRO A 224 9.18 9.03 4.91
CA PRO A 224 10.00 8.64 6.04
C PRO A 224 10.24 7.13 6.07
N VAL A 225 11.52 6.74 6.14
CA VAL A 225 11.93 5.33 6.13
C VAL A 225 11.92 4.74 7.53
N PHE A 226 11.60 3.46 7.63
CA PHE A 226 11.81 2.71 8.86
C PHE A 226 13.29 2.58 9.19
N ALA A 227 13.62 2.64 10.48
CA ALA A 227 14.97 2.44 10.98
C ALA A 227 15.45 1.00 10.71
N LYS A 228 16.71 0.87 10.33
CA LYS A 228 17.34 -0.41 9.96
C LYS A 228 18.68 -0.58 10.63
N ASP A 229 19.03 -1.82 10.91
CA ASP A 229 20.34 -2.23 11.37
C ASP A 229 20.84 -3.48 10.61
N SER A 230 21.93 -4.09 11.05
CA SER A 230 22.46 -5.31 10.43
C SER A 230 21.57 -6.55 10.62
N GLY A 231 20.66 -6.50 11.57
CA GLY A 231 19.73 -7.60 11.91
C GLY A 231 18.38 -7.52 11.19
N GLY A 232 18.04 -6.36 10.61
CA GLY A 232 16.75 -6.15 9.96
C GLY A 232 16.19 -4.75 10.13
N LEU A 233 14.87 -4.64 10.31
CA LEU A 233 14.26 -3.43 10.83
C LEU A 233 14.66 -3.30 12.30
N ALA A 234 15.08 -2.10 12.71
CA ALA A 234 15.68 -1.87 14.02
C ALA A 234 14.67 -2.00 15.19
N SER A 235 13.38 -1.77 14.95
CA SER A 235 12.33 -1.88 15.95
C SER A 235 11.57 -3.20 15.83
N ASP A 236 11.57 -4.00 16.91
CA ASP A 236 10.75 -5.20 17.01
C ASP A 236 9.24 -4.89 16.89
N ALA A 237 8.82 -3.70 17.32
CA ALA A 237 7.44 -3.27 17.22
C ALA A 237 7.01 -3.03 15.76
N VAL A 238 7.88 -2.47 14.92
CA VAL A 238 7.63 -2.37 13.45
C VAL A 238 7.50 -3.75 12.83
N VAL A 239 8.43 -4.67 13.16
CA VAL A 239 8.38 -6.04 12.66
C VAL A 239 7.08 -6.73 13.07
N ALA A 240 6.68 -6.60 14.35
CA ALA A 240 5.43 -7.16 14.85
C ALA A 240 4.20 -6.56 14.14
N HIS A 241 4.21 -5.23 13.91
CA HIS A 241 3.14 -4.55 13.17
C HIS A 241 3.02 -5.06 11.73
N ILE A 242 4.12 -5.13 10.98
CA ILE A 242 4.12 -5.64 9.60
C ILE A 242 3.66 -7.09 9.56
N HIS A 243 4.09 -7.94 10.50
CA HIS A 243 3.62 -9.32 10.60
C HIS A 243 2.12 -9.40 10.92
N ALA A 244 1.60 -8.51 11.76
CA ALA A 244 0.17 -8.45 12.06
C ALA A 244 -0.64 -8.03 10.83
N VAL A 245 -0.19 -7.00 10.10
CA VAL A 245 -0.78 -6.58 8.83
C VAL A 245 -0.74 -7.73 7.81
N THR A 246 0.40 -8.41 7.69
CA THR A 246 0.54 -9.54 6.78
C THR A 246 -0.47 -10.64 7.08
N ARG A 247 -0.60 -11.04 8.35
CA ARG A 247 -1.61 -12.04 8.76
C ARG A 247 -3.02 -11.56 8.50
N ARG A 248 -3.33 -10.30 8.84
CA ARG A 248 -4.65 -9.72 8.65
C ARG A 248 -5.17 -9.90 7.21
N TRP A 249 -4.31 -9.70 6.21
CA TRP A 249 -4.73 -9.75 4.81
C TRP A 249 -4.60 -11.14 4.17
N MET A 250 -3.75 -12.02 4.72
CA MET A 250 -3.57 -13.37 4.21
C MET A 250 -4.47 -14.41 4.89
N ASP A 251 -4.95 -14.14 6.10
CA ASP A 251 -5.79 -15.01 6.92
C ASP A 251 -6.77 -14.12 7.71
N PRO A 252 -7.79 -13.55 7.02
CA PRO A 252 -8.67 -12.54 7.60
C PRO A 252 -9.54 -13.02 8.75
N ASP A 253 -9.92 -14.28 8.79
CA ASP A 253 -10.72 -14.87 9.86
C ASP A 253 -9.88 -15.50 10.98
N GLY A 254 -8.56 -15.65 10.75
CA GLY A 254 -7.59 -16.10 11.76
C GLY A 254 -7.65 -17.60 12.05
N ASP A 255 -8.20 -18.42 11.15
CA ASP A 255 -8.34 -19.85 11.35
C ASP A 255 -7.08 -20.66 10.96
N GLY A 256 -6.11 -20.00 10.33
CA GLY A 256 -4.84 -20.55 9.86
C GLY A 256 -4.91 -21.12 8.44
N ASP A 257 -6.02 -21.00 7.73
CA ASP A 257 -6.17 -21.33 6.30
C ASP A 257 -6.20 -20.02 5.48
N PRO A 258 -5.18 -19.71 4.69
CA PRO A 258 -5.11 -18.47 3.93
C PRO A 258 -5.99 -18.46 2.67
N SER A 259 -6.98 -19.34 2.57
CA SER A 259 -7.84 -19.46 1.38
C SER A 259 -8.86 -18.34 1.25
N ASP A 260 -9.14 -17.59 2.31
CA ASP A 260 -10.08 -16.48 2.37
C ASP A 260 -9.41 -15.10 2.22
N GLY A 261 -8.07 -15.05 2.27
CA GLY A 261 -7.26 -13.85 2.12
C GLY A 261 -6.57 -13.72 0.76
N ILE A 262 -5.64 -12.77 0.67
CA ILE A 262 -4.78 -12.60 -0.51
C ILE A 262 -3.78 -13.76 -0.62
N ASP A 263 -3.34 -14.04 -1.84
CA ASP A 263 -2.42 -15.17 -2.12
C ASP A 263 -0.94 -14.80 -1.96
N GLY A 264 -0.64 -13.54 -1.72
CA GLY A 264 0.73 -13.11 -1.50
C GLY A 264 0.96 -11.61 -1.59
N TRP A 265 2.22 -11.24 -1.42
CA TRP A 265 2.71 -9.86 -1.45
C TRP A 265 3.73 -9.66 -2.56
N ARG A 266 3.62 -8.57 -3.28
CA ARG A 266 4.73 -8.02 -4.05
C ARG A 266 5.50 -7.07 -3.13
N LEU A 267 6.77 -7.32 -2.97
CA LEU A 267 7.61 -6.51 -2.09
C LEU A 267 8.15 -5.30 -2.85
N ASP A 268 7.76 -4.10 -2.40
CA ASP A 268 8.30 -2.86 -2.94
C ASP A 268 9.71 -2.63 -2.42
N VAL A 269 10.60 -2.17 -3.29
CA VAL A 269 12.02 -1.87 -3.02
C VAL A 269 12.73 -2.84 -2.05
N PRO A 270 12.65 -4.16 -2.25
CA PRO A 270 13.14 -5.14 -1.27
C PRO A 270 14.66 -5.05 -1.06
N MET A 271 15.39 -4.43 -2.01
CA MET A 271 16.83 -4.18 -1.89
C MET A 271 17.18 -3.15 -0.81
N GLU A 272 16.22 -2.33 -0.40
CA GLU A 272 16.40 -1.35 0.68
C GLU A 272 16.25 -1.99 2.07
N GLY A 273 15.60 -3.14 2.15
CA GLY A 273 15.42 -3.90 3.39
C GLY A 273 16.59 -4.85 3.65
N PRO A 274 17.06 -4.98 4.90
CA PRO A 274 18.05 -5.99 5.25
C PRO A 274 17.52 -7.40 5.02
N MET A 275 18.34 -8.28 4.45
CA MET A 275 17.97 -9.67 4.15
C MET A 275 17.40 -10.45 5.34
N PRO A 276 17.88 -10.30 6.59
CA PRO A 276 17.29 -10.98 7.71
C PRO A 276 15.82 -10.64 8.02
N PHE A 277 15.34 -9.51 7.55
CA PHE A 277 13.93 -9.13 7.68
C PHE A 277 13.05 -9.95 6.73
N TRP A 278 13.49 -10.18 5.49
CA TRP A 278 12.75 -10.93 4.47
C TRP A 278 12.77 -12.43 4.72
#